data_fd5bf2782a629706ebce32509a412ae2
#
_entry.id   fd5bf2782a629706ebce32509a412ae2
#
_cell.length_a   1.000
_cell.length_b   1.000
_cell.length_c   1.000
_cell.angle_alpha   90.00
_cell.angle_beta   90.00
_cell.angle_gamma   90.00
#
_symmetry.space_group_name_H-M   'P 1'
#
loop_
_entity.id
_entity.type
_entity.pdbx_description
1 polymer ?
#
loop_
_entity_poly.entity_id
_entity_poly.type
_entity_poly.pdbx_seq_one_letter_code
_entity_poly.pdbx_strand_id
1 'polypeptide(L)'
;MIKKAITSGKMVITATQMLESMINNPRPTRAEVSGGGKKPWRQKGTGRARAGSTRSPIWVGGGTVFGPTGVQNFKISQNKKEHQLALKTALSLKTKEGLTVVDNIVSENKKTKEFVAFLGNVKVDGKVIVAVKEIDENLFASARNVGWVKLVTWDNLSVLDLLNADHLVISEEAIKT
;
A
#
# COMPACT_ATOMS: atom_id res chain seq x y z
N MET A 1 -13.40 -19.04 19.91
CA MET A 1 -13.06 -18.35 18.63
C MET A 1 -12.79 -16.86 18.81
N ILE A 2 -13.67 -16.08 19.42
CA ILE A 2 -13.54 -14.62 19.62
C ILE A 2 -12.22 -14.25 20.31
N LYS A 3 -11.85 -14.90 21.43
CA LYS A 3 -10.58 -14.64 22.14
C LYS A 3 -9.35 -14.84 21.26
N LYS A 4 -9.34 -15.84 20.35
CA LYS A 4 -8.22 -16.14 19.47
C LYS A 4 -8.08 -15.10 18.34
N ALA A 5 -9.17 -14.48 17.91
CA ALA A 5 -9.14 -13.41 16.91
C ALA A 5 -8.65 -12.08 17.50
N ILE A 6 -8.99 -11.78 18.77
CA ILE A 6 -8.49 -10.58 19.47
C ILE A 6 -6.97 -10.67 19.68
N THR A 7 -6.45 -11.83 20.09
CA THR A 7 -5.00 -12.05 20.26
C THR A 7 -4.21 -11.96 18.96
N SER A 8 -4.85 -12.19 17.81
CA SER A 8 -4.22 -12.04 16.49
C SER A 8 -4.38 -10.64 15.87
N GLY A 9 -4.88 -9.66 16.63
CA GLY A 9 -5.05 -8.28 16.17
C GLY A 9 -6.11 -8.09 15.07
N LYS A 10 -6.97 -9.08 14.85
CA LYS A 10 -8.05 -9.01 13.86
C LYS A 10 -9.28 -8.35 14.48
N MET A 11 -9.88 -7.44 13.72
CA MET A 11 -11.13 -6.80 14.10
C MET A 11 -12.23 -7.87 14.22
N VAL A 12 -12.83 -8.00 15.41
CA VAL A 12 -13.92 -8.93 15.66
C VAL A 12 -15.23 -8.17 15.69
N ILE A 13 -16.07 -8.41 14.70
CA ILE A 13 -17.44 -7.91 14.68
C ILE A 13 -18.31 -9.03 15.27
N THR A 14 -18.77 -8.84 16.49
CA THR A 14 -19.74 -9.73 17.13
C THR A 14 -21.14 -9.45 16.59
N ALA A 15 -21.43 -9.94 15.41
CA ALA A 15 -22.80 -10.05 14.93
C ALA A 15 -23.22 -11.50 15.06
N THR A 16 -24.24 -11.74 15.89
CA THR A 16 -24.87 -13.05 16.03
C THR A 16 -25.30 -13.57 14.66
N GLN A 17 -25.44 -14.85 14.44
CA GLN A 17 -25.97 -15.57 13.26
C GLN A 17 -25.80 -14.97 11.82
N MET A 18 -25.62 -13.66 11.71
CA MET A 18 -25.44 -12.96 10.41
C MET A 18 -24.11 -13.28 9.73
N LEU A 19 -23.11 -13.75 10.48
CA LEU A 19 -21.76 -13.99 9.96
C LEU A 19 -21.62 -15.29 9.18
N GLU A 20 -22.40 -16.31 9.48
CA GLU A 20 -22.28 -17.61 8.81
C GLU A 20 -22.81 -17.57 7.37
N SER A 21 -23.95 -16.89 7.16
CA SER A 21 -24.49 -16.73 5.81
C SER A 21 -23.66 -15.79 4.95
N MET A 22 -23.03 -14.77 5.55
CA MET A 22 -22.19 -13.80 4.84
C MET A 22 -20.79 -14.34 4.48
N ILE A 23 -20.33 -15.43 5.07
CA ILE A 23 -19.06 -16.09 4.70
C ILE A 23 -19.12 -16.62 3.25
N ASN A 24 -20.25 -17.22 2.88
CA ASN A 24 -20.44 -17.85 1.58
C ASN A 24 -21.23 -17.00 0.59
N ASN A 25 -21.98 -16.02 1.09
CA ASN A 25 -22.78 -15.14 0.27
C ASN A 25 -22.69 -13.70 0.81
N PRO A 26 -22.05 -12.77 0.09
CA PRO A 26 -21.84 -11.38 0.53
C PRO A 26 -23.15 -10.58 0.65
N ARG A 27 -24.27 -11.16 0.27
CA ARG A 27 -25.60 -10.54 0.44
C ARG A 27 -26.25 -11.06 1.71
N PRO A 28 -26.69 -10.16 2.60
CA PRO A 28 -27.45 -10.58 3.76
C PRO A 28 -28.75 -11.28 3.34
N THR A 29 -29.12 -12.32 4.07
CA THR A 29 -30.39 -13.02 3.82
C THR A 29 -31.56 -12.08 4.07
N ARG A 30 -32.75 -12.43 3.52
CA ARG A 30 -33.96 -11.64 3.74
C ARG A 30 -34.31 -11.51 5.22
N ALA A 31 -34.01 -12.51 6.04
CA ALA A 31 -34.18 -12.49 7.48
C ALA A 31 -33.25 -11.51 8.18
N GLU A 32 -31.99 -11.45 7.75
CA GLU A 32 -30.99 -10.56 8.28
C GLU A 32 -31.26 -9.08 7.92
N VAL A 33 -31.71 -8.81 6.70
CA VAL A 33 -32.09 -7.46 6.25
C VAL A 33 -33.36 -6.97 6.92
N SER A 34 -34.34 -7.87 7.13
CA SER A 34 -35.61 -7.52 7.73
C SER A 34 -35.63 -7.74 9.24
N GLY A 35 -34.52 -8.25 9.80
CA GLY A 35 -34.39 -8.59 11.21
C GLY A 35 -34.45 -7.39 12.14
N GLY A 36 -35.38 -7.42 13.05
CA GLY A 36 -35.35 -6.61 14.23
C GLY A 36 -36.07 -5.26 14.16
N GLY A 37 -36.90 -5.07 15.06
CA GLY A 37 -37.62 -3.83 15.34
C GLY A 37 -39.12 -4.00 15.43
N LYS A 38 -39.74 -3.05 16.12
CA LYS A 38 -41.20 -2.97 16.22
C LYS A 38 -41.77 -2.71 14.82
N LYS A 39 -42.83 -3.47 14.46
CA LYS A 39 -43.58 -3.25 13.22
C LYS A 39 -44.14 -1.82 13.20
N PRO A 40 -43.90 -1.00 12.15
CA PRO A 40 -44.28 0.42 12.13
C PRO A 40 -45.77 0.65 12.24
N TRP A 41 -46.57 -0.21 11.61
CA TRP A 41 -48.03 -0.17 11.65
C TRP A 41 -48.63 -1.57 11.41
N ARG A 42 -49.91 -1.71 11.68
CA ARG A 42 -50.67 -2.96 11.46
C ARG A 42 -50.73 -3.32 9.98
N GLN A 43 -50.87 -4.64 9.72
CA GLN A 43 -50.77 -5.24 8.37
C GLN A 43 -51.82 -4.76 7.37
N LYS A 44 -53.02 -4.45 7.86
CA LYS A 44 -54.18 -4.02 7.04
C LYS A 44 -54.90 -2.85 7.73
N GLY A 45 -55.71 -2.10 6.98
CA GLY A 45 -56.56 -1.03 7.50
C GLY A 45 -55.86 0.29 7.81
N THR A 46 -54.66 0.56 7.25
CA THR A 46 -53.95 1.84 7.42
C THR A 46 -53.88 2.67 6.14
N GLY A 47 -54.30 2.14 4.99
CA GLY A 47 -54.14 2.78 3.69
C GLY A 47 -52.67 2.94 3.22
N ARG A 48 -51.69 2.50 4.03
CA ARG A 48 -50.27 2.59 3.71
C ARG A 48 -49.71 1.26 3.16
N ALA A 49 -48.63 1.33 2.43
CA ALA A 49 -47.90 0.14 1.99
C ALA A 49 -47.49 -0.73 3.18
N ARG A 50 -47.52 -2.04 3.01
CA ARG A 50 -47.15 -3.00 4.07
C ARG A 50 -45.65 -2.85 4.38
N ALA A 51 -45.31 -2.67 5.66
CA ALA A 51 -43.93 -2.61 6.13
C ALA A 51 -43.74 -3.54 7.32
N GLY A 52 -42.72 -4.35 7.29
CA GLY A 52 -42.31 -5.26 8.38
C GLY A 52 -41.38 -4.58 9.37
N SER A 53 -40.50 -3.73 8.89
CA SER A 53 -39.53 -3.01 9.71
C SER A 53 -39.08 -1.73 9.00
N THR A 54 -38.76 -0.69 9.77
CA THR A 54 -38.13 0.54 9.27
C THR A 54 -36.67 0.35 8.84
N ARG A 55 -36.06 -0.79 9.21
CA ARG A 55 -34.70 -1.19 8.79
C ARG A 55 -34.68 -1.94 7.44
N SER A 56 -35.82 -2.06 6.77
CA SER A 56 -35.88 -2.66 5.44
C SER A 56 -35.08 -1.81 4.43
N PRO A 57 -34.41 -2.45 3.43
CA PRO A 57 -33.59 -1.74 2.44
C PRO A 57 -34.36 -0.73 1.58
N ILE A 58 -35.68 -0.77 1.57
CA ILE A 58 -36.55 0.22 0.90
C ILE A 58 -36.69 1.52 1.67
N TRP A 59 -36.21 1.58 2.91
CA TRP A 59 -36.27 2.75 3.76
C TRP A 59 -34.91 3.46 3.82
N VAL A 60 -34.93 4.78 3.89
CA VAL A 60 -33.73 5.58 4.11
C VAL A 60 -33.12 5.18 5.47
N GLY A 61 -31.86 4.85 5.48
CA GLY A 61 -31.17 4.31 6.68
C GLY A 61 -31.45 2.83 6.97
N GLY A 62 -32.12 2.12 6.07
CA GLY A 62 -32.29 0.66 6.16
C GLY A 62 -31.06 -0.13 5.76
N GLY A 63 -31.17 -1.46 5.77
CA GLY A 63 -30.08 -2.38 5.43
C GLY A 63 -29.62 -2.24 3.98
N THR A 64 -28.33 -2.37 3.76
CA THR A 64 -27.70 -2.34 2.43
C THR A 64 -27.94 -3.67 1.71
N VAL A 65 -28.59 -3.64 0.55
CA VAL A 65 -28.88 -4.87 -0.26
C VAL A 65 -27.65 -5.32 -1.01
N PHE A 66 -26.87 -4.40 -1.53
CA PHE A 66 -25.62 -4.65 -2.26
C PHE A 66 -24.45 -4.03 -1.49
N GLY A 67 -23.90 -4.80 -0.57
CA GLY A 67 -22.70 -4.40 0.16
C GLY A 67 -21.44 -4.48 -0.71
N PRO A 68 -20.32 -3.94 -0.24
CA PRO A 68 -19.04 -4.07 -0.92
C PRO A 68 -18.66 -5.56 -1.04
N THR A 69 -18.41 -6.00 -2.26
CA THR A 69 -17.89 -7.34 -2.53
C THR A 69 -16.37 -7.31 -2.35
N GLY A 70 -15.77 -8.26 -1.61
CA GLY A 70 -14.32 -8.35 -1.44
C GLY A 70 -13.53 -8.69 -2.72
N VAL A 71 -14.21 -8.74 -3.87
CA VAL A 71 -13.65 -9.13 -5.18
C VAL A 71 -13.28 -7.90 -6.03
N GLN A 72 -13.38 -6.69 -5.47
CA GLN A 72 -13.02 -5.47 -6.21
C GLN A 72 -11.53 -5.49 -6.59
N ASN A 73 -11.27 -5.33 -7.86
CA ASN A 73 -9.91 -5.19 -8.36
C ASN A 73 -9.49 -3.71 -8.32
N PHE A 74 -8.58 -3.38 -7.41
CA PHE A 74 -8.01 -2.04 -7.28
C PHE A 74 -6.73 -1.84 -8.10
N LYS A 75 -6.30 -2.86 -8.85
CA LYS A 75 -5.12 -2.76 -9.70
C LYS A 75 -5.45 -1.90 -10.92
N ILE A 76 -4.81 -0.75 -11.01
CA ILE A 76 -4.87 0.13 -12.17
C ILE A 76 -3.59 -0.10 -12.97
N SER A 77 -3.71 -0.41 -14.25
CA SER A 77 -2.57 -0.51 -15.16
C SER A 77 -2.24 0.87 -15.71
N GLN A 78 -0.96 1.21 -15.71
CA GLN A 78 -0.46 2.44 -16.32
C GLN A 78 0.14 2.15 -17.70
N ASN A 79 0.04 3.10 -18.62
CA ASN A 79 0.66 3.00 -19.94
C ASN A 79 2.20 2.99 -19.82
N LYS A 80 2.88 2.10 -20.54
CA LYS A 80 4.35 1.99 -20.49
C LYS A 80 5.05 3.30 -20.85
N LYS A 81 4.55 4.03 -21.87
CA LYS A 81 5.12 5.31 -22.31
C LYS A 81 4.99 6.41 -21.24
N GLU A 82 3.87 6.44 -20.53
CA GLU A 82 3.66 7.39 -19.42
C GLU A 82 4.60 7.10 -18.26
N HIS A 83 4.76 5.84 -17.89
CA HIS A 83 5.71 5.44 -16.86
C HIS A 83 7.17 5.82 -17.22
N GLN A 84 7.59 5.54 -18.45
CA GLN A 84 8.91 5.91 -18.93
C GLN A 84 9.13 7.43 -18.94
N LEU A 85 8.11 8.19 -19.35
CA LEU A 85 8.17 9.65 -19.33
C LEU A 85 8.30 10.19 -17.91
N ALA A 86 7.52 9.67 -16.99
CA ALA A 86 7.57 10.04 -15.57
C ALA A 86 8.96 9.77 -14.96
N LEU A 87 9.55 8.61 -15.25
CA LEU A 87 10.90 8.26 -14.78
C LEU A 87 11.96 9.21 -15.35
N LYS A 88 11.92 9.48 -16.66
CA LYS A 88 12.84 10.43 -17.31
C LYS A 88 12.72 11.84 -16.72
N THR A 89 11.51 12.29 -16.46
CA THR A 89 11.26 13.61 -15.86
C THR A 89 11.78 13.66 -14.43
N ALA A 90 11.55 12.64 -13.62
CA ALA A 90 12.05 12.57 -12.24
C ALA A 90 13.59 12.55 -12.20
N LEU A 91 14.23 11.79 -13.08
CA LEU A 91 15.69 11.78 -13.22
C LEU A 91 16.23 13.15 -13.65
N SER A 92 15.60 13.82 -14.61
CA SER A 92 16.02 15.14 -15.05
C SER A 92 15.88 16.23 -13.96
N LEU A 93 14.94 16.08 -13.06
CA LEU A 93 14.86 16.94 -11.87
C LEU A 93 16.03 16.64 -10.92
N LYS A 94 16.31 15.37 -10.66
CA LYS A 94 17.43 14.98 -9.76
C LYS A 94 18.80 15.38 -10.30
N THR A 95 19.00 15.40 -11.59
CA THR A 95 20.27 15.92 -12.18
C THR A 95 20.52 17.38 -11.84
N LYS A 96 19.47 18.18 -11.60
CA LYS A 96 19.60 19.59 -11.21
C LYS A 96 19.75 19.78 -9.70
N GLU A 97 19.16 18.91 -8.91
CA GLU A 97 19.01 19.11 -7.47
C GLU A 97 20.01 18.34 -6.61
N GLY A 98 20.45 17.15 -7.02
CA GLY A 98 21.29 16.33 -6.15
C GLY A 98 21.66 14.97 -6.75
N LEU A 99 22.21 14.96 -7.96
CA LEU A 99 22.79 13.77 -8.57
C LEU A 99 24.29 13.74 -8.34
N THR A 100 24.80 12.64 -7.81
CA THR A 100 26.24 12.36 -7.71
C THR A 100 26.54 11.04 -8.41
N VAL A 101 27.52 11.08 -9.32
CA VAL A 101 28.01 9.90 -10.01
C VAL A 101 29.32 9.47 -9.36
N VAL A 102 29.45 8.19 -9.07
CA VAL A 102 30.65 7.60 -8.44
C VAL A 102 31.12 6.44 -9.30
N ASP A 103 32.42 6.32 -9.48
CA ASP A 103 33.03 5.30 -10.35
C ASP A 103 32.63 3.89 -9.91
N ASN A 104 32.78 3.58 -8.62
CA ASN A 104 32.39 2.29 -8.07
C ASN A 104 31.92 2.41 -6.63
N ILE A 105 30.91 1.58 -6.27
CA ILE A 105 30.36 1.50 -4.94
C ILE A 105 30.55 0.06 -4.43
N VAL A 106 31.74 -0.23 -3.93
CA VAL A 106 32.10 -1.55 -3.38
C VAL A 106 32.33 -1.43 -1.89
N SER A 107 31.76 -2.35 -1.14
CA SER A 107 32.08 -2.55 0.27
C SER A 107 32.81 -3.89 0.43
N GLU A 108 34.10 -3.86 0.72
CA GLU A 108 34.89 -5.08 0.94
C GLU A 108 34.47 -5.77 2.24
N ASN A 109 34.13 -4.97 3.25
CA ASN A 109 33.69 -5.42 4.56
C ASN A 109 32.19 -5.19 4.77
N LYS A 110 31.52 -6.09 5.47
CA LYS A 110 30.09 -5.97 5.84
C LYS A 110 29.85 -4.93 6.95
N LYS A 111 30.59 -3.81 6.95
CA LYS A 111 30.55 -2.81 8.03
C LYS A 111 29.79 -1.55 7.62
N THR A 112 28.73 -1.25 8.33
CA THR A 112 27.92 -0.03 8.14
C THR A 112 28.71 1.26 8.31
N LYS A 113 29.73 1.26 9.21
CA LYS A 113 30.57 2.44 9.47
C LYS A 113 31.34 2.88 8.24
N GLU A 114 31.89 1.95 7.47
CA GLU A 114 32.66 2.24 6.24
C GLU A 114 31.73 2.81 5.17
N PHE A 115 30.55 2.26 5.03
CA PHE A 115 29.53 2.75 4.08
C PHE A 115 29.02 4.15 4.44
N VAL A 116 28.79 4.44 5.71
CA VAL A 116 28.39 5.78 6.16
C VAL A 116 29.54 6.79 5.97
N ALA A 117 30.80 6.39 6.23
CA ALA A 117 31.95 7.25 5.97
C ALA A 117 32.10 7.56 4.46
N PHE A 118 31.86 6.59 3.59
CA PHE A 118 31.84 6.79 2.14
C PHE A 118 30.77 7.85 1.74
N LEU A 119 29.55 7.74 2.23
CA LEU A 119 28.48 8.72 1.97
C LEU A 119 28.84 10.12 2.53
N GLY A 120 29.48 10.18 3.69
CA GLY A 120 30.00 11.43 4.24
C GLY A 120 31.06 12.10 3.35
N ASN A 121 31.94 11.33 2.71
CA ASN A 121 32.93 11.83 1.76
C ASN A 121 32.26 12.40 0.48
N VAL A 122 31.15 11.80 0.07
CA VAL A 122 30.34 12.28 -1.08
C VAL A 122 29.53 13.53 -0.72
N LYS A 123 29.49 13.92 0.56
CA LYS A 123 28.77 15.11 1.08
C LYS A 123 27.28 15.10 0.75
N VAL A 124 26.64 13.96 0.91
CA VAL A 124 25.19 13.81 0.74
C VAL A 124 24.52 13.83 2.11
N ASP A 125 23.54 14.72 2.27
CA ASP A 125 22.75 14.88 3.48
C ASP A 125 21.29 14.51 3.20
N GLY A 126 20.55 14.04 4.23
CA GLY A 126 19.15 13.70 4.10
C GLY A 126 18.91 12.28 3.59
N LYS A 127 17.83 12.08 2.85
CA LYS A 127 17.46 10.78 2.30
C LYS A 127 18.20 10.52 0.98
N VAL A 128 18.96 9.44 0.95
CA VAL A 128 19.81 9.10 -0.19
C VAL A 128 19.35 7.80 -0.85
N ILE A 129 19.24 7.81 -2.16
CA ILE A 129 19.14 6.58 -2.95
C ILE A 129 20.51 6.27 -3.54
N VAL A 130 20.92 5.03 -3.37
CA VAL A 130 22.12 4.49 -3.98
C VAL A 130 21.70 3.50 -5.06
N ALA A 131 21.92 3.87 -6.32
CA ALA A 131 21.59 3.04 -7.47
C ALA A 131 22.85 2.36 -8.00
N VAL A 132 22.84 1.05 -8.03
CA VAL A 132 23.94 0.19 -8.52
C VAL A 132 23.42 -0.74 -9.61
N LYS A 133 24.32 -1.28 -10.41
CA LYS A 133 23.97 -2.27 -11.43
C LYS A 133 23.54 -3.58 -10.79
N GLU A 134 24.38 -4.12 -9.92
CA GLU A 134 24.15 -5.34 -9.17
C GLU A 134 24.39 -5.09 -7.68
N ILE A 135 23.61 -5.74 -6.82
CA ILE A 135 23.74 -5.58 -5.37
C ILE A 135 24.55 -6.75 -4.82
N ASP A 136 25.76 -6.46 -4.40
CA ASP A 136 26.60 -7.43 -3.71
C ASP A 136 26.08 -7.70 -2.29
N GLU A 137 26.26 -8.92 -1.77
CA GLU A 137 25.87 -9.27 -0.41
C GLU A 137 26.55 -8.40 0.65
N ASN A 138 27.81 -8.02 0.43
CA ASN A 138 28.56 -7.17 1.35
C ASN A 138 28.02 -5.75 1.38
N LEU A 139 27.71 -5.20 0.19
CA LEU A 139 27.10 -3.89 0.04
C LEU A 139 25.70 -3.87 0.68
N PHE A 140 24.89 -4.87 0.42
CA PHE A 140 23.57 -4.99 1.03
C PHE A 140 23.64 -5.06 2.56
N ALA A 141 24.55 -5.88 3.11
CA ALA A 141 24.72 -6.01 4.55
C ALA A 141 25.17 -4.71 5.22
N SER A 142 26.02 -3.92 4.54
CA SER A 142 26.50 -2.63 5.04
C SER A 142 25.48 -1.52 4.97
N ALA A 143 24.60 -1.51 3.93
CA ALA A 143 23.62 -0.46 3.70
C ALA A 143 22.27 -0.68 4.40
N ARG A 144 21.80 -1.92 4.56
CA ARG A 144 20.45 -2.25 5.02
C ARG A 144 20.05 -1.66 6.38
N ASN A 145 21.02 -1.45 7.27
CA ASN A 145 20.75 -0.92 8.61
C ASN A 145 20.71 0.62 8.65
N VAL A 146 21.02 1.29 7.55
CA VAL A 146 21.03 2.76 7.47
C VAL A 146 19.65 3.24 7.04
N GLY A 147 18.83 3.73 7.97
CA GLY A 147 17.41 4.01 7.74
C GLY A 147 17.11 5.16 6.77
N TRP A 148 18.08 6.04 6.50
CA TRP A 148 17.95 7.16 5.56
C TRP A 148 18.52 6.84 4.17
N VAL A 149 19.09 5.64 3.97
CA VAL A 149 19.61 5.18 2.69
C VAL A 149 18.73 4.08 2.12
N LYS A 150 18.42 4.17 0.84
CA LYS A 150 17.76 3.12 0.08
C LYS A 150 18.69 2.62 -1.02
N LEU A 151 19.11 1.36 -0.92
CA LEU A 151 19.89 0.69 -1.96
C LEU A 151 18.94 0.05 -2.97
N VAL A 152 19.12 0.35 -4.24
CA VAL A 152 18.24 -0.13 -5.34
C VAL A 152 19.10 -0.49 -6.54
N THR A 153 18.71 -1.51 -7.29
CA THR A 153 19.28 -1.76 -8.62
C THR A 153 18.70 -0.74 -9.60
N TRP A 154 19.49 -0.34 -10.58
CA TRP A 154 19.09 0.62 -11.60
C TRP A 154 17.76 0.26 -12.28
N ASP A 155 17.55 -1.01 -12.59
CA ASP A 155 16.32 -1.51 -13.23
C ASP A 155 15.06 -1.39 -12.35
N ASN A 156 15.22 -1.41 -11.04
CA ASN A 156 14.12 -1.34 -10.07
C ASN A 156 13.90 0.07 -9.50
N LEU A 157 14.55 1.07 -10.08
CA LEU A 157 14.41 2.46 -9.64
C LEU A 157 12.98 2.97 -9.91
N SER A 158 12.26 3.36 -8.89
CA SER A 158 10.90 3.87 -9.02
C SER A 158 10.84 5.40 -8.98
N VAL A 159 9.81 5.95 -9.64
CA VAL A 159 9.53 7.40 -9.59
C VAL A 159 9.28 7.88 -8.16
N LEU A 160 8.58 7.06 -7.36
CA LEU A 160 8.30 7.38 -5.95
C LEU A 160 9.59 7.49 -5.14
N ASP A 161 10.54 6.58 -5.36
CA ASP A 161 11.83 6.62 -4.68
C ASP A 161 12.58 7.90 -5.02
N LEU A 162 12.67 8.23 -6.31
CA LEU A 162 13.34 9.44 -6.77
C LEU A 162 12.75 10.72 -6.16
N LEU A 163 11.44 10.81 -6.06
CA LEU A 163 10.77 11.98 -5.48
C LEU A 163 10.94 12.08 -3.96
N ASN A 164 11.01 10.95 -3.27
CA ASN A 164 11.19 10.91 -1.81
C ASN A 164 12.62 11.13 -1.34
N ALA A 165 13.60 10.93 -2.21
CA ALA A 165 15.00 11.12 -1.87
C ALA A 165 15.44 12.57 -2.09
N ASP A 166 16.34 13.04 -1.25
CA ASP A 166 16.99 14.32 -1.42
C ASP A 166 18.17 14.21 -2.42
N HIS A 167 18.95 13.15 -2.31
CA HIS A 167 20.11 12.89 -3.16
C HIS A 167 20.03 11.52 -3.83
N LEU A 168 20.56 11.46 -5.06
CA LEU A 168 20.71 10.24 -5.85
C LEU A 168 22.19 9.99 -6.13
N VAL A 169 22.72 8.88 -5.66
CA VAL A 169 24.09 8.43 -5.93
C VAL A 169 24.02 7.25 -6.88
N ILE A 170 24.70 7.35 -8.02
CA ILE A 170 24.68 6.32 -9.07
C ILE A 170 26.09 5.86 -9.35
N SER A 171 26.30 4.57 -9.53
CA SER A 171 27.57 4.03 -10.03
C SER A 171 27.69 4.25 -11.54
N GLU A 172 28.89 4.53 -12.03
CA GLU A 172 29.15 4.74 -13.46
C GLU A 172 28.74 3.52 -14.30
N GLU A 173 28.94 2.31 -13.77
CA GLU A 173 28.52 1.08 -14.42
C GLU A 173 26.99 0.98 -14.62
N ALA A 174 26.21 1.51 -13.69
CA ALA A 174 24.76 1.49 -13.78
C ALA A 174 24.22 2.43 -14.86
N ILE A 175 24.98 3.48 -15.21
CA ILE A 175 24.59 4.44 -16.28
C ILE A 175 24.89 3.88 -17.67
N LYS A 176 25.94 3.08 -17.82
CA LYS A 176 26.40 2.52 -19.10
C LYS A 176 25.60 1.30 -19.56
N THR A 177 24.69 0.79 -18.74
CA THR A 177 23.83 -0.37 -19.04
C THR A 177 22.56 0.08 -19.76
#